data_4e1d79f320c7ec247ef69a717dc09ee3
#
_entry.id   4e1d79f320c7ec247ef69a717dc09ee3
#
_cell.length_a   1.000
_cell.length_b   1.000
_cell.length_c   1.000
_cell.angle_alpha   90.00
_cell.angle_beta   90.00
_cell.angle_gamma   90.00
#
_symmetry.space_group_name_H-M   'P 1'
#
loop_
_entity.id
_entity.type
_entity.pdbx_description
1 polymer ?
#
loop_
_entity_poly.entity_id
_entity_poly.type
_entity_poly.pdbx_seq_one_letter_code
_entity_poly.pdbx_strand_id
1 'polypeptide(L)'
;QKNVITMDELKSIISDSGKFIPNKNKSLLLNLIDLEKVTIDEIMMPHTSIESINLGQSMEEILEKIENFHHNRILVKKKDNEEIHGVLDINKLFKLYIKENMQSLNQDQFIALIDPPYFIPSGTTIYKQMQKFQDNQEKIGLIVNEHGEFIGLVTLEDILEEVIGEFNIELPSRSSKIIFDEDGWIVDGGISIRELNKKLTLNLPIQGPKTLNGLILKFFEDIPEPNT
;
A
#
# COMPACT_ATOMS: atom_id res chain seq x y z
N GLN A 1 18.50 -40.37 7.88
CA GLN A 1 18.40 -38.91 8.20
C GLN A 1 17.68 -38.27 7.04
N LYS A 2 16.47 -37.72 7.27
CA LYS A 2 15.83 -36.84 6.28
C LYS A 2 16.64 -35.55 6.25
N ASN A 3 17.34 -35.28 5.15
CA ASN A 3 17.89 -33.96 4.90
C ASN A 3 16.71 -32.97 4.84
N VAL A 4 16.54 -32.17 5.88
CA VAL A 4 15.58 -31.09 5.91
C VAL A 4 16.25 -29.93 5.18
N ILE A 5 15.79 -29.66 3.97
CA ILE A 5 16.25 -28.50 3.16
C ILE A 5 15.84 -27.21 3.90
N THR A 6 16.79 -26.34 4.15
CA THR A 6 16.52 -25.01 4.72
C THR A 6 15.91 -24.07 3.67
N MET A 7 15.24 -23.00 4.11
CA MET A 7 14.68 -21.99 3.19
C MET A 7 15.75 -21.33 2.31
N ASP A 8 16.96 -21.13 2.85
CA ASP A 8 18.07 -20.54 2.09
C ASP A 8 18.63 -21.52 1.04
N GLU A 9 18.71 -22.80 1.35
CA GLU A 9 19.05 -23.84 0.38
C GLU A 9 18.00 -23.94 -0.72
N LEU A 10 16.68 -23.84 -0.38
CA LEU A 10 15.61 -23.83 -1.36
C LEU A 10 15.71 -22.62 -2.30
N LYS A 11 16.01 -21.43 -1.77
CA LYS A 11 16.25 -20.22 -2.58
C LYS A 11 17.43 -20.39 -3.52
N SER A 12 18.53 -20.96 -3.04
CA SER A 12 19.70 -21.23 -3.88
C SER A 12 19.36 -22.19 -5.02
N ILE A 13 18.64 -23.28 -4.74
CA ILE A 13 18.21 -24.26 -5.76
C ILE A 13 17.34 -23.58 -6.83
N ILE A 14 16.40 -22.73 -6.42
CA ILE A 14 15.52 -21.99 -7.36
C ILE A 14 16.36 -21.03 -8.21
N SER A 15 17.26 -20.28 -7.60
CA SER A 15 18.13 -19.32 -8.28
C SER A 15 19.04 -20.00 -9.30
N ASP A 16 19.63 -21.14 -8.93
CA ASP A 16 20.59 -21.91 -9.72
C ASP A 16 19.93 -22.84 -10.74
N SER A 17 18.58 -22.89 -10.80
CA SER A 17 17.83 -23.81 -11.68
C SER A 17 18.07 -23.60 -13.19
N GLY A 18 18.94 -22.68 -13.60
CA GLY A 18 19.35 -22.46 -14.99
C GLY A 18 18.17 -22.14 -15.90
N LYS A 19 18.12 -22.76 -17.08
CA LYS A 19 17.03 -22.59 -18.06
C LYS A 19 15.78 -23.42 -17.74
N PHE A 20 15.83 -24.25 -16.70
CA PHE A 20 14.74 -25.16 -16.35
C PHE A 20 13.48 -24.41 -15.84
N ILE A 21 13.69 -23.33 -15.08
CA ILE A 21 12.62 -22.46 -14.63
C ILE A 21 12.78 -21.10 -15.33
N PRO A 22 11.76 -20.60 -16.06
CA PRO A 22 11.80 -19.25 -16.64
C PRO A 22 12.06 -18.18 -15.58
N ASN A 23 12.82 -17.14 -15.92
CA ASN A 23 13.19 -16.08 -14.96
C ASN A 23 11.99 -15.45 -14.25
N LYS A 24 10.89 -15.24 -14.97
CA LYS A 24 9.63 -14.73 -14.38
C LYS A 24 9.09 -15.65 -13.27
N ASN A 25 9.12 -16.97 -13.50
CA ASN A 25 8.64 -17.94 -12.52
C ASN A 25 9.59 -18.05 -11.31
N LYS A 26 10.91 -17.87 -11.53
CA LYS A 26 11.87 -17.82 -10.43
C LYS A 26 11.59 -16.66 -9.49
N SER A 27 11.39 -15.46 -10.03
CA SER A 27 11.08 -14.28 -9.24
C SER A 27 9.80 -14.48 -8.41
N LEU A 28 8.75 -15.03 -9.02
CA LEU A 28 7.51 -15.36 -8.31
C LEU A 28 7.74 -16.34 -7.15
N LEU A 29 8.47 -17.43 -7.41
CA LEU A 29 8.75 -18.43 -6.37
C LEU A 29 9.59 -17.85 -5.22
N LEU A 30 10.57 -17.00 -5.52
CA LEU A 30 11.38 -16.33 -4.51
C LEU A 30 10.56 -15.33 -3.70
N ASN A 31 9.68 -14.54 -4.34
CA ASN A 31 8.75 -13.64 -3.65
C ASN A 31 7.84 -14.42 -2.71
N LEU A 32 7.25 -15.55 -3.17
CA LEU A 32 6.39 -16.39 -2.33
C LEU A 32 7.10 -16.90 -1.06
N ILE A 33 8.37 -17.28 -1.18
CA ILE A 33 9.18 -17.71 -0.03
C ILE A 33 9.39 -16.55 0.95
N ASP A 34 9.52 -15.32 0.46
CA ASP A 34 9.78 -14.14 1.29
C ASP A 34 8.54 -13.55 1.96
N LEU A 35 7.33 -13.93 1.54
CA LEU A 35 6.07 -13.42 2.12
C LEU A 35 5.94 -13.62 3.63
N GLU A 36 6.55 -14.65 4.19
CA GLU A 36 6.54 -14.89 5.64
C GLU A 36 7.39 -13.89 6.41
N LYS A 37 8.34 -13.21 5.73
CA LYS A 37 9.27 -12.26 6.34
C LYS A 37 8.86 -10.80 6.13
N VAL A 38 8.11 -10.53 5.06
CA VAL A 38 7.66 -9.18 4.72
C VAL A 38 6.43 -8.83 5.53
N THR A 39 6.43 -7.63 6.12
CA THR A 39 5.30 -7.10 6.87
C THR A 39 4.46 -6.14 6.05
N ILE A 40 3.19 -5.97 6.44
CA ILE A 40 2.29 -5.01 5.78
C ILE A 40 2.82 -3.58 5.86
N ASP A 41 3.61 -3.24 6.89
CA ASP A 41 4.23 -1.92 7.05
C ASP A 41 5.21 -1.56 5.92
N GLU A 42 5.71 -2.57 5.20
CA GLU A 42 6.67 -2.39 4.11
C GLU A 42 6.00 -2.06 2.77
N ILE A 43 4.70 -2.36 2.66
CA ILE A 43 3.92 -2.19 1.43
C ILE A 43 2.74 -1.22 1.59
N MET A 44 2.42 -0.81 2.83
CA MET A 44 1.28 0.07 3.10
C MET A 44 1.44 1.44 2.46
N MET A 45 0.31 2.05 2.11
CA MET A 45 0.24 3.48 1.88
C MET A 45 0.28 4.20 3.24
N PRO A 46 1.27 5.05 3.53
CA PRO A 46 1.35 5.77 4.79
C PRO A 46 0.20 6.77 4.93
N HIS A 47 -0.24 7.01 6.17
CA HIS A 47 -1.39 7.87 6.47
C HIS A 47 -1.27 9.30 5.90
N THR A 48 -0.05 9.81 5.75
CA THR A 48 0.23 11.13 5.17
C THR A 48 -0.11 11.24 3.68
N SER A 49 -0.19 10.11 2.98
CA SER A 49 -0.50 10.03 1.54
C SER A 49 -1.95 9.66 1.27
N ILE A 50 -2.74 9.45 2.33
CA ILE A 50 -4.13 9.01 2.19
C ILE A 50 -5.06 10.21 2.14
N GLU A 51 -5.84 10.29 1.06
CA GLU A 51 -6.90 11.28 0.91
C GLU A 51 -8.02 11.00 1.90
N SER A 52 -8.52 12.04 2.55
CA SER A 52 -9.57 11.90 3.57
C SER A 52 -10.62 13.00 3.52
N ILE A 53 -11.84 12.64 3.91
CA ILE A 53 -12.97 13.55 4.12
C ILE A 53 -13.48 13.45 5.55
N ASN A 54 -14.15 14.50 6.01
CA ASN A 54 -14.76 14.55 7.34
C ASN A 54 -16.28 14.69 7.21
N LEU A 55 -17.04 13.86 7.94
CA LEU A 55 -18.51 13.87 7.94
C LEU A 55 -19.12 15.17 8.52
N GLY A 56 -18.31 16.03 9.10
CA GLY A 56 -18.74 17.36 9.54
C GLY A 56 -18.82 18.40 8.42
N GLN A 57 -18.30 18.11 7.24
CA GLN A 57 -18.37 18.97 6.06
C GLN A 57 -19.73 18.87 5.38
N SER A 58 -20.10 19.90 4.61
CA SER A 58 -21.31 19.84 3.78
C SER A 58 -21.15 18.84 2.64
N MET A 59 -22.25 18.35 2.07
CA MET A 59 -22.20 17.42 0.93
C MET A 59 -21.53 18.05 -0.29
N GLU A 60 -21.72 19.35 -0.52
CA GLU A 60 -21.08 20.09 -1.59
C GLU A 60 -19.56 20.08 -1.42
N GLU A 61 -19.06 20.40 -0.22
CA GLU A 61 -17.62 20.39 0.08
C GLU A 61 -17.00 18.99 -0.05
N ILE A 62 -17.76 17.95 0.35
CA ILE A 62 -17.31 16.55 0.22
C ILE A 62 -17.19 16.17 -1.25
N LEU A 63 -18.19 16.47 -2.07
CA LEU A 63 -18.18 16.14 -3.49
C LEU A 63 -17.08 16.90 -4.25
N GLU A 64 -16.91 18.20 -3.96
CA GLU A 64 -15.82 19.01 -4.55
C GLU A 64 -14.44 18.44 -4.23
N LYS A 65 -14.22 17.95 -3.00
CA LYS A 65 -12.97 17.26 -2.64
C LYS A 65 -12.79 15.97 -3.41
N ILE A 66 -13.84 15.14 -3.52
CA ILE A 66 -13.80 13.84 -4.22
C ILE A 66 -13.46 14.03 -5.70
N GLU A 67 -13.92 15.10 -6.34
CA GLU A 67 -13.57 15.41 -7.74
C GLU A 67 -12.07 15.59 -7.96
N ASN A 68 -11.35 16.07 -6.94
CA ASN A 68 -9.92 16.34 -6.99
C ASN A 68 -9.06 15.17 -6.48
N PHE A 69 -9.68 14.09 -6.02
CA PHE A 69 -8.95 12.94 -5.49
C PHE A 69 -8.44 12.02 -6.61
N HIS A 70 -7.28 11.44 -6.38
CA HIS A 70 -6.58 10.59 -7.36
C HIS A 70 -6.76 9.10 -7.05
N HIS A 71 -7.35 8.76 -5.91
CA HIS A 71 -7.50 7.39 -5.44
C HIS A 71 -8.96 6.96 -5.36
N ASN A 72 -9.23 5.70 -5.67
CA ASN A 72 -10.58 5.13 -5.59
C ASN A 72 -11.04 4.82 -4.16
N ARG A 73 -10.18 4.95 -3.18
CA ARG A 73 -10.43 4.65 -1.76
C ARG A 73 -10.13 5.87 -0.93
N ILE A 74 -11.14 6.36 -0.23
CA ILE A 74 -11.06 7.57 0.57
C ILE A 74 -11.33 7.22 2.02
N LEU A 75 -10.48 7.71 2.91
CA LEU A 75 -10.68 7.58 4.34
C LEU A 75 -11.76 8.54 4.80
N VAL A 76 -12.73 8.04 5.55
CA VAL A 76 -13.80 8.87 6.11
C VAL A 76 -13.61 9.02 7.60
N LYS A 77 -13.51 10.28 8.07
CA LYS A 77 -13.35 10.63 9.47
C LYS A 77 -14.68 11.10 10.07
N LYS A 78 -14.87 10.89 11.38
CA LYS A 78 -16.04 11.37 12.12
C LYS A 78 -16.05 12.89 12.21
N LYS A 79 -17.24 13.45 12.47
CA LYS A 79 -17.48 14.89 12.51
C LYS A 79 -16.62 15.62 13.55
N ASP A 80 -16.54 15.07 14.75
CA ASP A 80 -16.08 15.80 15.93
C ASP A 80 -14.62 15.48 16.34
N ASN A 81 -13.98 14.50 15.65
CA ASN A 81 -12.61 14.09 15.94
C ASN A 81 -11.93 13.50 14.69
N GLU A 82 -10.63 13.23 14.81
CA GLU A 82 -9.84 12.55 13.76
C GLU A 82 -10.10 11.03 13.70
N GLU A 83 -11.09 10.53 14.46
CA GLU A 83 -11.41 9.11 14.51
C GLU A 83 -11.96 8.64 13.17
N ILE A 84 -11.50 7.49 12.74
CA ILE A 84 -11.90 6.90 11.47
C ILE A 84 -13.31 6.34 11.58
N HIS A 85 -14.20 6.79 10.71
CA HIS A 85 -15.54 6.24 10.54
C HIS A 85 -15.54 5.01 9.64
N GLY A 86 -14.75 5.03 8.56
CA GLY A 86 -14.65 3.94 7.60
C GLY A 86 -13.91 4.32 6.34
N VAL A 87 -14.12 3.54 5.29
CA VAL A 87 -13.53 3.74 3.96
C VAL A 87 -14.63 3.82 2.91
N LEU A 88 -14.59 4.87 2.09
CA LEU A 88 -15.48 5.05 0.95
C LEU A 88 -14.81 4.53 -0.33
N ASP A 89 -15.51 3.68 -1.07
CA ASP A 89 -15.15 3.32 -2.44
C ASP A 89 -15.86 4.25 -3.43
N ILE A 90 -15.11 5.08 -4.15
CA ILE A 90 -15.66 6.01 -5.14
C ILE A 90 -16.50 5.30 -6.20
N ASN A 91 -16.15 4.07 -6.57
CA ASN A 91 -16.95 3.31 -7.54
C ASN A 91 -18.36 3.00 -7.03
N LYS A 92 -18.54 2.80 -5.71
CA LYS A 92 -19.87 2.62 -5.10
C LYS A 92 -20.67 3.92 -5.17
N LEU A 93 -20.01 5.05 -4.90
CA LEU A 93 -20.61 6.38 -5.00
C LEU A 93 -21.09 6.67 -6.43
N PHE A 94 -20.23 6.44 -7.43
CA PHE A 94 -20.57 6.60 -8.85
C PHE A 94 -21.75 5.74 -9.28
N LYS A 95 -21.75 4.46 -8.89
CA LYS A 95 -22.86 3.54 -9.21
C LYS A 95 -24.19 4.03 -8.64
N LEU A 96 -24.19 4.53 -7.40
CA LEU A 96 -25.40 5.07 -6.78
C LEU A 96 -25.85 6.35 -7.50
N TYR A 97 -24.94 7.27 -7.79
CA TYR A 97 -25.22 8.53 -8.47
C TYR A 97 -25.86 8.32 -9.86
N ILE A 98 -25.34 7.35 -10.63
CA ILE A 98 -25.94 6.98 -11.92
C ILE A 98 -27.32 6.35 -11.73
N LYS A 99 -27.50 5.48 -10.73
CA LYS A 99 -28.77 4.80 -10.45
C LYS A 99 -29.88 5.78 -10.06
N GLU A 100 -29.57 6.82 -9.32
CA GLU A 100 -30.48 7.89 -8.88
C GLU A 100 -30.67 8.99 -9.95
N ASN A 101 -30.34 8.72 -11.23
CA ASN A 101 -30.47 9.67 -12.35
C ASN A 101 -29.76 11.01 -12.11
N MET A 102 -28.59 11.00 -11.47
CA MET A 102 -27.78 12.18 -11.15
C MET A 102 -28.50 13.20 -10.23
N GLN A 103 -29.45 12.75 -9.42
CA GLN A 103 -30.06 13.58 -8.39
C GLN A 103 -29.10 13.74 -7.20
N SER A 104 -29.31 14.80 -6.42
CA SER A 104 -28.48 15.08 -5.24
C SER A 104 -28.57 13.94 -4.22
N LEU A 105 -27.41 13.37 -3.87
CA LEU A 105 -27.31 12.41 -2.79
C LEU A 105 -27.56 13.08 -1.45
N ASN A 106 -28.40 12.47 -0.61
CA ASN A 106 -28.54 12.91 0.76
C ASN A 106 -27.44 12.28 1.65
N GLN A 107 -27.24 12.86 2.84
CA GLN A 107 -26.19 12.43 3.76
C GLN A 107 -26.35 10.97 4.23
N ASP A 108 -27.59 10.50 4.42
CA ASP A 108 -27.83 9.12 4.85
C ASP A 108 -27.45 8.10 3.77
N GLN A 109 -27.77 8.40 2.51
CA GLN A 109 -27.35 7.58 1.36
C GLN A 109 -25.84 7.55 1.22
N PHE A 110 -25.16 8.67 1.46
CA PHE A 110 -23.71 8.75 1.42
C PHE A 110 -23.08 7.90 2.55
N ILE A 111 -23.56 8.03 3.78
CA ILE A 111 -23.08 7.26 4.94
C ILE A 111 -23.26 5.75 4.71
N ALA A 112 -24.36 5.32 4.09
CA ALA A 112 -24.63 3.92 3.79
C ALA A 112 -23.64 3.29 2.79
N LEU A 113 -22.85 4.09 2.06
CA LEU A 113 -21.80 3.60 1.15
C LEU A 113 -20.45 3.35 1.83
N ILE A 114 -20.30 3.83 3.06
CA ILE A 114 -19.02 3.74 3.79
C ILE A 114 -18.90 2.34 4.39
N ASP A 115 -17.86 1.64 4.01
CA ASP A 115 -17.54 0.35 4.62
C ASP A 115 -16.94 0.58 6.01
N PRO A 116 -17.29 -0.25 7.03
CA PRO A 116 -16.71 -0.15 8.36
C PRO A 116 -15.18 -0.36 8.31
N PRO A 117 -14.43 0.25 9.23
CA PRO A 117 -12.97 0.11 9.25
C PRO A 117 -12.56 -1.30 9.70
N TYR A 118 -11.68 -1.95 8.94
CA TYR A 118 -11.03 -3.20 9.31
C TYR A 118 -9.60 -2.90 9.77
N PHE A 119 -9.30 -3.07 11.05
CA PHE A 119 -8.00 -2.74 11.63
C PHE A 119 -7.03 -3.91 11.63
N ILE A 120 -5.77 -3.63 11.31
CA ILE A 120 -4.67 -4.59 11.25
C ILE A 120 -3.53 -4.09 12.13
N PRO A 121 -3.01 -4.89 13.07
CA PRO A 121 -1.83 -4.52 13.84
C PRO A 121 -0.59 -4.40 12.96
N SER A 122 0.20 -3.35 13.16
CA SER A 122 1.56 -3.20 12.63
C SER A 122 2.41 -4.45 12.88
N GLY A 123 3.36 -4.76 12.01
CA GLY A 123 4.19 -5.96 12.09
C GLY A 123 3.49 -7.25 11.64
N THR A 124 2.23 -7.20 11.21
CA THR A 124 1.55 -8.37 10.63
C THR A 124 2.23 -8.75 9.32
N THR A 125 2.59 -10.03 9.13
CA THR A 125 3.20 -10.48 7.87
C THR A 125 2.18 -10.51 6.74
N ILE A 126 2.65 -10.24 5.51
CA ILE A 126 1.82 -10.26 4.30
C ILE A 126 1.07 -11.59 4.16
N TYR A 127 1.75 -12.71 4.40
CA TYR A 127 1.13 -14.03 4.32
C TYR A 127 -0.08 -14.18 5.26
N LYS A 128 0.07 -13.79 6.53
CA LYS A 128 -1.02 -13.84 7.51
C LYS A 128 -2.17 -12.90 7.12
N GLN A 129 -1.83 -11.71 6.62
CA GLN A 129 -2.85 -10.75 6.23
C GLN A 129 -3.63 -11.18 5.01
N MET A 130 -2.98 -11.79 4.04
CA MET A 130 -3.63 -12.35 2.85
C MET A 130 -4.68 -13.42 3.24
N GLN A 131 -4.33 -14.32 4.17
CA GLN A 131 -5.27 -15.31 4.70
C GLN A 131 -6.47 -14.64 5.37
N LYS A 132 -6.22 -13.63 6.25
CA LYS A 132 -7.29 -12.91 6.94
C LYS A 132 -8.22 -12.16 5.99
N PHE A 133 -7.68 -11.56 4.93
CA PHE A 133 -8.50 -10.92 3.90
C PHE A 133 -9.41 -11.93 3.20
N GLN A 134 -8.91 -13.13 2.91
CA GLN A 134 -9.71 -14.21 2.33
C GLN A 134 -10.78 -14.71 3.29
N ASP A 135 -10.43 -14.98 4.55
CA ASP A 135 -11.34 -15.53 5.56
C ASP A 135 -12.47 -14.54 5.89
N ASN A 136 -12.16 -13.26 6.01
CA ASN A 136 -13.11 -12.21 6.38
C ASN A 136 -13.80 -11.55 5.16
N GLN A 137 -13.42 -11.95 3.94
CA GLN A 137 -13.89 -11.34 2.68
C GLN A 137 -13.59 -9.83 2.60
N GLU A 138 -12.55 -9.38 3.30
CA GLU A 138 -12.07 -8.02 3.29
C GLU A 138 -11.05 -7.78 2.17
N LYS A 139 -10.94 -6.54 1.72
CA LYS A 139 -9.99 -6.14 0.66
C LYS A 139 -9.12 -4.96 1.06
N ILE A 140 -9.44 -4.33 2.18
CA ILE A 140 -8.78 -3.12 2.67
C ILE A 140 -8.60 -3.27 4.16
N GLY A 141 -7.42 -2.85 4.64
CA GLY A 141 -7.13 -2.82 6.07
C GLY A 141 -6.43 -1.54 6.48
N LEU A 142 -6.82 -1.04 7.64
CA LEU A 142 -6.24 0.14 8.27
C LEU A 142 -5.21 -0.33 9.30
N ILE A 143 -3.97 0.07 9.11
CA ILE A 143 -2.87 -0.38 9.96
C ILE A 143 -2.76 0.53 11.16
N VAL A 144 -2.70 -0.09 12.34
CA VAL A 144 -2.54 0.62 13.61
C VAL A 144 -1.28 0.15 14.34
N ASN A 145 -0.62 1.08 15.01
CA ASN A 145 0.54 0.79 15.86
C ASN A 145 0.09 0.22 17.24
N GLU A 146 1.06 -0.04 18.13
CA GLU A 146 0.85 -0.56 19.47
C GLU A 146 0.05 0.38 20.40
N HIS A 147 -0.07 1.65 20.01
CA HIS A 147 -0.87 2.65 20.74
C HIS A 147 -2.29 2.80 20.17
N GLY A 148 -2.62 2.06 19.10
CA GLY A 148 -3.90 2.17 18.41
C GLY A 148 -3.98 3.35 17.44
N GLU A 149 -2.85 4.01 17.15
CA GLU A 149 -2.80 5.12 16.21
C GLU A 149 -2.77 4.59 14.77
N PHE A 150 -3.54 5.21 13.91
CA PHE A 150 -3.59 4.91 12.48
C PHE A 150 -2.30 5.35 11.78
N ILE A 151 -1.59 4.42 11.17
CA ILE A 151 -0.30 4.66 10.50
C ILE A 151 -0.34 4.46 8.98
N GLY A 152 -1.29 3.73 8.46
CA GLY A 152 -1.39 3.49 7.03
C GLY A 152 -2.52 2.56 6.61
N LEU A 153 -2.66 2.39 5.31
CA LEU A 153 -3.67 1.54 4.68
C LEU A 153 -2.99 0.54 3.76
N VAL A 154 -3.49 -0.69 3.75
CA VAL A 154 -3.07 -1.75 2.80
C VAL A 154 -4.30 -2.36 2.14
N THR A 155 -4.19 -2.64 0.84
CA THR A 155 -5.22 -3.34 0.08
C THR A 155 -4.78 -4.76 -0.28
N LEU A 156 -5.73 -5.61 -0.67
CA LEU A 156 -5.43 -6.92 -1.22
C LEU A 156 -4.62 -6.81 -2.52
N GLU A 157 -4.88 -5.75 -3.31
CA GLU A 157 -4.15 -5.45 -4.52
C GLU A 157 -2.67 -5.18 -4.24
N ASP A 158 -2.33 -4.42 -3.20
CA ASP A 158 -0.94 -4.14 -2.78
C ASP A 158 -0.22 -5.45 -2.38
N ILE A 159 -0.92 -6.33 -1.66
CA ILE A 159 -0.38 -7.66 -1.31
C ILE A 159 -0.13 -8.50 -2.55
N LEU A 160 -1.07 -8.54 -3.49
CA LEU A 160 -0.91 -9.30 -4.73
C LEU A 160 0.20 -8.74 -5.60
N GLU A 161 0.37 -7.42 -5.66
CA GLU A 161 1.47 -6.78 -6.37
C GLU A 161 2.83 -7.21 -5.79
N GLU A 162 2.97 -7.28 -4.47
CA GLU A 162 4.20 -7.77 -3.82
C GLU A 162 4.47 -9.25 -4.12
N VAL A 163 3.43 -10.10 -4.16
CA VAL A 163 3.54 -11.53 -4.48
C VAL A 163 3.95 -11.76 -5.92
N ILE A 164 3.24 -11.12 -6.85
CA ILE A 164 3.39 -11.35 -8.29
C ILE A 164 4.63 -10.62 -8.80
N GLY A 165 5.04 -9.53 -8.15
CA GLY A 165 6.09 -8.64 -8.61
C GLY A 165 5.61 -7.83 -9.83
N GLU A 166 6.55 -7.19 -10.53
CA GLU A 166 6.27 -6.46 -11.77
C GLU A 166 5.89 -7.42 -12.93
N PHE A 167 4.81 -8.13 -12.80
CA PHE A 167 4.11 -8.60 -13.97
C PHE A 167 3.41 -7.38 -14.57
N ASN A 168 3.69 -7.09 -15.84
CA ASN A 168 2.98 -6.11 -16.67
C ASN A 168 1.48 -6.45 -16.75
N ILE A 169 0.79 -6.41 -15.64
CA ILE A 169 -0.61 -6.11 -15.60
C ILE A 169 -0.61 -4.59 -15.64
N GLU A 170 -1.07 -4.02 -16.74
CA GLU A 170 -1.44 -2.61 -16.87
C GLU A 170 -2.64 -2.32 -15.93
N LEU A 171 -2.47 -2.60 -14.66
CA LEU A 171 -3.20 -1.89 -13.63
C LEU A 171 -2.54 -0.51 -13.57
N PRO A 172 -3.29 0.59 -13.52
CA PRO A 172 -2.69 1.88 -13.24
C PRO A 172 -2.05 1.77 -11.87
N SER A 173 -0.78 1.35 -11.89
CA SER A 173 0.03 1.21 -10.69
C SER A 173 0.13 2.61 -10.09
N ARG A 174 -0.10 2.72 -8.80
CA ARG A 174 0.35 3.83 -7.97
C ARG A 174 1.88 3.98 -8.04
N SER A 175 2.45 3.44 -9.12
CA SER A 175 3.85 3.24 -9.26
C SER A 175 4.53 4.54 -9.52
N SER A 176 5.35 4.72 -8.59
CA SER A 176 6.75 4.83 -8.89
C SER A 176 7.05 6.04 -9.71
N LYS A 177 7.03 7.07 -9.04
CA LYS A 177 7.71 8.31 -9.30
C LYS A 177 9.24 8.08 -9.26
N ILE A 178 9.73 7.14 -10.09
CA ILE A 178 11.12 7.03 -10.48
C ILE A 178 11.17 7.45 -11.93
N ILE A 179 11.74 8.60 -12.18
CA ILE A 179 11.90 9.17 -13.53
C ILE A 179 13.40 9.26 -13.79
N PHE A 180 13.85 8.75 -14.92
CA PHE A 180 15.23 8.96 -15.37
C PHE A 180 15.34 10.34 -16.01
N ASP A 181 16.28 11.14 -15.52
CA ASP A 181 16.63 12.44 -16.09
C ASP A 181 18.09 12.41 -16.55
N GLU A 182 18.53 13.37 -17.36
CA GLU A 182 19.86 13.41 -17.98
C GLU A 182 20.99 13.26 -16.94
N ASP A 183 20.78 13.75 -15.71
CA ASP A 183 21.75 13.74 -14.61
C ASP A 183 21.55 12.63 -13.55
N GLY A 184 20.46 11.81 -13.67
CA GLY A 184 20.21 10.76 -12.68
C GLY A 184 18.74 10.34 -12.55
N TRP A 185 18.37 9.84 -11.37
CA TRP A 185 17.02 9.39 -11.07
C TRP A 185 16.29 10.36 -10.15
N ILE A 186 15.15 10.87 -10.61
CA ILE A 186 14.21 11.60 -9.75
C ILE A 186 13.31 10.58 -9.08
N VAL A 187 13.32 10.53 -7.75
CA VAL A 187 12.63 9.51 -6.96
C VAL A 187 11.73 10.16 -5.93
N ASP A 188 10.49 9.69 -5.82
CA ASP A 188 9.58 10.11 -4.74
C ASP A 188 10.14 9.64 -3.38
N GLY A 189 10.29 10.55 -2.44
CA GLY A 189 10.81 10.25 -1.11
C GLY A 189 9.93 9.30 -0.27
N GLY A 190 8.67 9.14 -0.63
CA GLY A 190 7.76 8.16 -0.01
C GLY A 190 7.94 6.73 -0.50
N ILE A 191 8.77 6.50 -1.54
CA ILE A 191 9.04 5.15 -2.04
C ILE A 191 9.70 4.28 -0.97
N SER A 192 9.34 3.00 -0.91
CA SER A 192 9.98 2.09 0.03
C SER A 192 11.44 1.80 -0.38
N ILE A 193 12.33 1.70 0.63
CA ILE A 193 13.74 1.34 0.40
C ILE A 193 13.86 0.02 -0.36
N ARG A 194 12.96 -0.91 -0.07
CA ARG A 194 12.94 -2.23 -0.70
C ARG A 194 12.60 -2.16 -2.19
N GLU A 195 11.60 -1.36 -2.55
CA GLU A 195 11.23 -1.11 -3.93
C GLU A 195 12.35 -0.39 -4.69
N LEU A 196 12.95 0.61 -4.07
CA LEU A 196 14.06 1.37 -4.64
C LEU A 196 15.28 0.46 -4.92
N ASN A 197 15.64 -0.39 -3.96
CA ASN A 197 16.70 -1.38 -4.14
C ASN A 197 16.40 -2.33 -5.31
N LYS A 198 15.15 -2.78 -5.43
CA LYS A 198 14.71 -3.69 -6.49
C LYS A 198 14.75 -3.03 -7.86
N LYS A 199 14.24 -1.79 -7.98
CA LYS A 199 14.11 -1.09 -9.28
C LYS A 199 15.44 -0.55 -9.80
N LEU A 200 16.25 0.00 -8.93
CA LEU A 200 17.52 0.62 -9.31
C LEU A 200 18.75 -0.27 -9.03
N THR A 201 18.53 -1.52 -8.60
CA THR A 201 19.60 -2.46 -8.24
C THR A 201 20.56 -1.86 -7.21
N LEU A 202 20.01 -1.09 -6.24
CA LEU A 202 20.75 -0.48 -5.15
C LEU A 202 20.87 -1.46 -3.97
N ASN A 203 21.73 -1.14 -3.01
CA ASN A 203 21.91 -1.92 -1.79
C ASN A 203 21.78 -1.03 -0.54
N LEU A 204 20.67 -0.26 -0.47
CA LEU A 204 20.38 0.57 0.67
C LEU A 204 19.96 -0.28 1.88
N PRO A 205 20.25 0.14 3.12
CA PRO A 205 19.94 -0.62 4.33
C PRO A 205 18.43 -0.76 4.52
N ILE A 206 17.95 -2.01 4.64
CA ILE A 206 16.51 -2.33 4.84
C ILE A 206 16.15 -2.32 6.34
N GLN A 207 17.13 -2.38 7.23
CA GLN A 207 16.91 -2.32 8.67
C GLN A 207 16.82 -0.86 9.14
N GLY A 208 15.68 -0.48 9.72
CA GLY A 208 15.41 0.88 10.18
C GLY A 208 14.29 1.56 9.39
N PRO A 209 14.50 2.80 8.91
CA PRO A 209 13.50 3.52 8.12
C PRO A 209 13.03 2.72 6.91
N LYS A 210 11.73 2.77 6.62
CA LYS A 210 11.12 1.97 5.54
C LYS A 210 11.05 2.73 4.21
N THR A 211 11.11 4.06 4.23
CA THR A 211 11.02 4.93 3.05
C THR A 211 12.33 5.68 2.80
N LEU A 212 12.50 6.18 1.57
CA LEU A 212 13.66 6.98 1.19
C LEU A 212 13.77 8.24 2.04
N ASN A 213 12.67 8.99 2.27
CA ASN A 213 12.66 10.14 3.16
C ASN A 213 13.12 9.77 4.58
N GLY A 214 12.59 8.68 5.12
CA GLY A 214 13.00 8.21 6.45
C GLY A 214 14.48 7.87 6.53
N LEU A 215 15.07 7.30 5.46
CA LEU A 215 16.49 7.01 5.38
C LEU A 215 17.34 8.29 5.32
N ILE A 216 16.90 9.26 4.50
CA ILE A 216 17.57 10.57 4.35
C ILE A 216 17.56 11.31 5.67
N LEU A 217 16.39 11.45 6.32
CA LEU A 217 16.27 12.10 7.63
C LEU A 217 17.14 11.44 8.70
N LYS A 218 17.23 10.12 8.71
CA LYS A 218 18.11 9.39 9.62
C LYS A 218 19.60 9.64 9.35
N PHE A 219 19.97 9.82 8.08
CA PHE A 219 21.36 10.01 7.70
C PHE A 219 21.86 11.44 7.96
N PHE A 220 21.01 12.43 7.66
CA PHE A 220 21.34 13.85 7.85
C PHE A 220 21.02 14.37 9.25
N GLU A 221 20.22 13.63 10.03
CA GLU A 221 19.69 14.04 11.37
C GLU A 221 18.90 15.36 11.33
N ASP A 222 18.57 15.85 10.12
CA ASP A 222 17.80 17.07 9.86
C ASP A 222 17.10 16.97 8.50
N ILE A 223 16.20 17.92 8.20
CA ILE A 223 15.57 18.05 6.88
C ILE A 223 16.58 18.69 5.94
N PRO A 224 17.07 17.99 4.91
CA PRO A 224 18.04 18.57 3.97
C PRO A 224 17.41 19.74 3.21
N GLU A 225 18.20 20.79 2.98
CA GLU A 225 17.79 21.89 2.11
C GLU A 225 17.70 21.44 0.64
N PRO A 226 16.89 22.13 -0.19
CA PRO A 226 16.87 21.88 -1.62
C PRO A 226 18.28 21.99 -2.22
N ASN A 227 18.66 20.99 -3.04
CA ASN A 227 19.99 20.90 -3.69
C ASN A 227 21.17 20.56 -2.75
N THR A 228 20.89 19.90 -1.63
CA THR A 228 21.96 19.37 -0.76
C THR A 228 22.61 18.14 -1.37
#